data_47d7fd75452e79eb5e8d37aa19b6cefd
#
_entry.id   47d7fd75452e79eb5e8d37aa19b6cefd
#
_cell.length_a   1.000
_cell.length_b   1.000
_cell.length_c   1.000
_cell.angle_alpha   90.00
_cell.angle_beta   90.00
_cell.angle_gamma   90.00
#
_symmetry.space_group_name_H-M   'P 1'
#
loop_
_entity.id
_entity.type
_entity.pdbx_description
1 polymer ?
#
loop_
_entity_poly.entity_id
_entity_poly.type
_entity_poly.pdbx_seq_one_letter_code
_entity_poly.pdbx_strand_id
1 'polypeptide(L)'
;MKDLIDQFSFDRVSKAGGVFDKNKLDWVNAHYIKELPIDNLVDLSIPELVKAGLISQDFAQGHRDWLKLLLETVRESLSRIEEVPEKTAFLFGDLEVTEEEAKDQLASDQIKDLLGALKEELEAVDQVDEEFAKTVMKRIQKKTGIKGKGLYMPTRAAITGNVHGPELSNIMELLGKDKMLERINQILNK
;
A
#
# COMPACT_ATOMS: atom_id res chain seq x y z
N MET A 1 20.39 1.67 -25.29
CA MET A 1 21.25 2.65 -25.98
C MET A 1 21.60 2.22 -27.41
N LYS A 2 22.12 0.99 -27.63
CA LYS A 2 22.45 0.48 -28.97
C LYS A 2 21.23 0.50 -29.91
N ASP A 3 20.09 0.00 -29.45
CA ASP A 3 18.83 -0.02 -30.22
C ASP A 3 18.34 1.38 -30.63
N LEU A 4 18.55 2.39 -29.77
CA LEU A 4 18.23 3.78 -30.08
C LEU A 4 19.13 4.35 -31.18
N ILE A 5 20.42 3.98 -31.16
CA ILE A 5 21.38 4.39 -32.20
C ILE A 5 21.04 3.73 -33.53
N ASP A 6 20.73 2.43 -33.51
CA ASP A 6 20.41 1.65 -34.72
C ASP A 6 19.07 2.09 -35.36
N GLN A 7 18.12 2.57 -34.57
CA GLN A 7 16.82 3.04 -35.05
C GLN A 7 16.75 4.54 -35.34
N PHE A 8 17.79 5.31 -34.99
CA PHE A 8 17.81 6.76 -35.22
C PHE A 8 17.95 7.07 -36.72
N SER A 9 17.07 7.92 -37.26
CA SER A 9 17.15 8.47 -38.60
C SER A 9 16.76 9.94 -38.62
N PHE A 10 17.52 10.76 -39.35
CA PHE A 10 17.18 12.15 -39.56
C PHE A 10 15.86 12.37 -40.30
N ASP A 11 15.41 11.39 -41.08
CA ASP A 11 14.13 11.42 -41.78
C ASP A 11 12.92 11.42 -40.82
N ARG A 12 13.14 10.99 -39.60
CA ARG A 12 12.12 10.96 -38.51
C ARG A 12 12.16 12.23 -37.64
N VAL A 13 13.08 13.11 -37.83
CA VAL A 13 13.20 14.37 -37.05
C VAL A 13 12.17 15.36 -37.55
N SER A 14 11.17 15.65 -36.71
CA SER A 14 10.18 16.67 -36.98
C SER A 14 10.82 18.07 -36.97
N LYS A 15 10.41 18.94 -37.92
CA LYS A 15 10.80 20.35 -37.92
C LYS A 15 10.03 21.19 -36.91
N ALA A 16 8.95 20.63 -36.30
CA ALA A 16 8.23 21.29 -35.23
C ALA A 16 9.03 21.21 -33.93
N GLY A 17 9.04 22.30 -33.15
CA GLY A 17 9.65 22.30 -31.81
C GLY A 17 9.02 21.21 -30.93
N GLY A 18 9.84 20.40 -30.28
CA GLY A 18 9.38 19.44 -29.31
C GLY A 18 8.85 20.15 -28.07
N VAL A 19 7.64 19.79 -27.63
CA VAL A 19 7.09 20.21 -26.31
C VAL A 19 7.34 19.09 -25.32
N PHE A 20 8.03 19.42 -24.22
CA PHE A 20 8.22 18.48 -23.12
C PHE A 20 6.88 18.31 -22.37
N ASP A 21 6.30 17.14 -22.45
CA ASP A 21 5.06 16.77 -21.74
C ASP A 21 5.41 15.84 -20.57
N LYS A 22 5.40 16.42 -19.37
CA LYS A 22 5.70 15.68 -18.14
C LYS A 22 4.67 14.56 -17.87
N ASN A 23 3.38 14.81 -18.13
CA ASN A 23 2.33 13.81 -17.88
C ASN A 23 2.51 12.59 -18.80
N LYS A 24 2.91 12.85 -20.05
CA LYS A 24 3.21 11.76 -20.99
C LYS A 24 4.43 10.96 -20.55
N LEU A 25 5.47 11.64 -20.02
CA LEU A 25 6.65 10.96 -19.48
C LEU A 25 6.29 10.11 -18.25
N ASP A 26 5.54 10.66 -17.30
CA ASP A 26 5.07 9.94 -16.12
C ASP A 26 4.20 8.73 -16.52
N TRP A 27 3.34 8.87 -17.51
CA TRP A 27 2.54 7.77 -18.05
C TRP A 27 3.40 6.65 -18.66
N VAL A 28 4.39 7.01 -19.49
CA VAL A 28 5.32 6.03 -20.07
C VAL A 28 6.13 5.32 -18.97
N ASN A 29 6.62 6.08 -17.99
CA ASN A 29 7.41 5.53 -16.90
C ASN A 29 6.59 4.59 -16.01
N ALA A 30 5.32 4.94 -15.71
CA ALA A 30 4.39 4.06 -15.01
C ALA A 30 4.21 2.72 -15.73
N HIS A 31 4.10 2.74 -17.06
CA HIS A 31 4.01 1.52 -17.86
C HIS A 31 5.24 0.61 -17.67
N TYR A 32 6.45 1.17 -17.73
CA TYR A 32 7.67 0.39 -17.49
C TYR A 32 7.79 -0.12 -16.06
N ILE A 33 7.37 0.67 -15.05
CA ILE A 33 7.34 0.22 -13.64
C ILE A 33 6.43 -1.01 -13.48
N LYS A 34 5.28 -1.01 -14.15
CA LYS A 34 4.34 -2.15 -14.11
C LYS A 34 4.91 -3.44 -14.74
N GLU A 35 5.76 -3.31 -15.72
CA GLU A 35 6.39 -4.44 -16.42
C GLU A 35 7.71 -4.90 -15.79
N LEU A 36 8.30 -4.10 -14.89
CA LEU A 36 9.56 -4.50 -14.24
C LEU A 36 9.40 -5.82 -13.47
N PRO A 37 10.36 -6.76 -13.55
CA PRO A 37 10.43 -7.87 -12.61
C PRO A 37 10.44 -7.35 -11.16
N ILE A 38 9.70 -8.00 -10.27
CA ILE A 38 9.52 -7.50 -8.89
C ILE A 38 10.86 -7.34 -8.15
N ASP A 39 11.81 -8.24 -8.38
CA ASP A 39 13.14 -8.14 -7.77
C ASP A 39 13.88 -6.87 -8.20
N ASN A 40 13.77 -6.47 -9.46
CA ASN A 40 14.37 -5.23 -9.95
C ASN A 40 13.68 -4.00 -9.36
N LEU A 41 12.35 -4.05 -9.21
CA LEU A 41 11.61 -2.96 -8.58
C LEU A 41 12.01 -2.80 -7.11
N VAL A 42 12.22 -3.91 -6.38
CA VAL A 42 12.74 -3.92 -5.00
C VAL A 42 14.12 -3.26 -4.95
N ASP A 43 15.05 -3.68 -5.81
CA ASP A 43 16.42 -3.15 -5.81
C ASP A 43 16.47 -1.65 -6.12
N LEU A 44 15.60 -1.16 -6.99
CA LEU A 44 15.48 0.27 -7.31
C LEU A 44 14.80 1.09 -6.19
N SER A 45 13.91 0.47 -5.41
CA SER A 45 13.13 1.17 -4.38
C SER A 45 13.82 1.23 -3.03
N ILE A 46 14.70 0.27 -2.69
CA ILE A 46 15.43 0.25 -1.42
C ILE A 46 16.17 1.56 -1.15
N PRO A 47 16.95 2.13 -2.08
CA PRO A 47 17.65 3.40 -1.84
C PRO A 47 16.71 4.55 -1.44
N GLU A 48 15.53 4.64 -2.06
CA GLU A 48 14.56 5.70 -1.77
C GLU A 48 13.90 5.49 -0.40
N LEU A 49 13.56 4.25 -0.04
CA LEU A 49 13.01 3.92 1.28
C LEU A 49 14.01 4.19 2.41
N VAL A 50 15.29 3.86 2.20
CA VAL A 50 16.38 4.12 3.17
C VAL A 50 16.62 5.63 3.30
N LYS A 51 16.70 6.36 2.20
CA LYS A 51 16.86 7.82 2.17
C LYS A 51 15.72 8.54 2.88
N ALA A 52 14.50 8.03 2.78
CA ALA A 52 13.34 8.55 3.49
C ALA A 52 13.31 8.14 4.98
N GLY A 53 14.22 7.29 5.44
CA GLY A 53 14.28 6.82 6.82
C GLY A 53 13.17 5.82 7.19
N LEU A 54 12.47 5.25 6.22
CA LEU A 54 11.38 4.30 6.46
C LEU A 54 11.89 2.90 6.79
N ILE A 55 13.02 2.51 6.23
CA ILE A 55 13.70 1.23 6.52
C ILE A 55 15.20 1.45 6.68
N SER A 56 15.88 0.51 7.35
CA SER A 56 17.33 0.43 7.34
C SER A 56 17.83 -0.49 6.22
N GLN A 57 19.13 -0.39 5.89
CA GLN A 57 19.76 -1.29 4.93
C GLN A 57 19.73 -2.75 5.42
N ASP A 58 19.91 -2.96 6.73
CA ASP A 58 19.87 -4.29 7.35
C ASP A 58 18.46 -4.89 7.29
N PHE A 59 17.42 -4.06 7.51
CA PHE A 59 16.04 -4.49 7.31
C PHE A 59 15.81 -4.97 5.88
N ALA A 60 16.27 -4.20 4.89
CA ALA A 60 16.08 -4.55 3.48
C ALA A 60 16.73 -5.89 3.12
N GLN A 61 17.87 -6.23 3.70
CA GLN A 61 18.53 -7.52 3.46
C GLN A 61 17.76 -8.71 4.04
N GLY A 62 17.16 -8.54 5.21
CA GLY A 62 16.44 -9.61 5.91
C GLY A 62 14.97 -9.79 5.52
N HIS A 63 14.36 -8.80 4.85
CA HIS A 63 12.90 -8.76 4.63
C HIS A 63 12.53 -8.59 3.14
N ARG A 64 13.25 -9.28 2.25
CA ARG A 64 13.05 -9.11 0.81
C ARG A 64 11.65 -9.51 0.34
N ASP A 65 11.07 -10.56 0.90
CA ASP A 65 9.72 -11.00 0.52
C ASP A 65 8.64 -10.01 0.99
N TRP A 66 8.83 -9.42 2.18
CA TRP A 66 7.99 -8.32 2.65
C TRP A 66 8.08 -7.10 1.72
N LEU A 67 9.28 -6.74 1.24
CA LEU A 67 9.47 -5.65 0.28
C LEU A 67 8.83 -5.96 -1.08
N LYS A 68 8.85 -7.21 -1.53
CA LYS A 68 8.13 -7.62 -2.75
C LYS A 68 6.64 -7.40 -2.60
N LEU A 69 6.04 -7.87 -1.50
CA LEU A 69 4.63 -7.66 -1.22
C LEU A 69 4.27 -6.16 -1.12
N LEU A 70 5.11 -5.37 -0.45
CA LEU A 70 4.98 -3.92 -0.37
C LEU A 70 4.87 -3.28 -1.76
N LEU A 71 5.84 -3.59 -2.63
CA LEU A 71 5.91 -2.97 -3.94
C LEU A 71 4.85 -3.49 -4.90
N GLU A 72 4.49 -4.77 -4.85
CA GLU A 72 3.34 -5.30 -5.58
C GLU A 72 2.04 -4.61 -5.18
N THR A 73 1.89 -4.30 -3.89
CA THR A 73 0.72 -3.63 -3.34
C THR A 73 0.56 -2.20 -3.86
N VAL A 74 1.66 -1.45 -4.05
CA VAL A 74 1.60 -0.04 -4.48
C VAL A 74 1.94 0.19 -5.95
N ARG A 75 2.48 -0.82 -6.65
CA ARG A 75 3.00 -0.76 -8.03
C ARG A 75 2.07 -0.04 -9.00
N GLU A 76 0.77 -0.37 -8.95
CA GLU A 76 -0.23 0.20 -9.86
C GLU A 76 -0.42 1.72 -9.69
N SER A 77 -0.06 2.26 -8.53
CA SER A 77 -0.16 3.69 -8.21
C SER A 77 1.13 4.48 -8.48
N LEU A 78 2.20 3.80 -8.88
CA LEU A 78 3.51 4.44 -9.10
C LEU A 78 3.65 4.96 -10.52
N SER A 79 4.07 6.21 -10.64
CA SER A 79 4.56 6.81 -11.88
C SER A 79 6.09 6.97 -11.87
N ARG A 80 6.70 7.00 -10.69
CA ARG A 80 8.15 7.10 -10.49
C ARG A 80 8.57 6.34 -9.25
N ILE A 81 9.81 5.87 -9.22
CA ILE A 81 10.36 5.12 -8.07
C ILE A 81 10.46 6.01 -6.82
N GLU A 82 10.74 7.29 -7.00
CA GLU A 82 10.83 8.27 -5.92
C GLU A 82 9.51 8.49 -5.17
N GLU A 83 8.38 8.03 -5.71
CA GLU A 83 7.07 8.08 -5.07
C GLU A 83 6.84 6.96 -4.06
N VAL A 84 7.67 5.91 -4.07
CA VAL A 84 7.51 4.73 -3.19
C VAL A 84 7.45 5.13 -1.71
N PRO A 85 8.34 5.98 -1.17
CA PRO A 85 8.26 6.37 0.23
C PRO A 85 6.92 7.04 0.60
N GLU A 86 6.43 7.96 -0.23
CA GLU A 86 5.15 8.64 -0.01
C GLU A 86 3.98 7.66 -0.03
N LYS A 87 3.94 6.77 -1.04
CA LYS A 87 2.87 5.79 -1.23
C LYS A 87 2.83 4.70 -0.14
N THR A 88 3.93 4.51 0.59
CA THR A 88 4.06 3.47 1.62
C THR A 88 4.16 4.02 3.05
N ALA A 89 4.29 5.35 3.23
CA ALA A 89 4.48 6.00 4.52
C ALA A 89 3.46 5.57 5.59
N PHE A 90 2.21 5.35 5.19
CA PHE A 90 1.12 4.94 6.09
C PHE A 90 1.37 3.59 6.80
N LEU A 91 2.30 2.76 6.30
CA LEU A 91 2.66 1.49 6.94
C LEU A 91 3.65 1.67 8.11
N PHE A 92 4.46 2.73 8.09
CA PHE A 92 5.58 2.90 9.02
C PHE A 92 5.26 3.80 10.21
N GLY A 93 4.47 4.84 10.01
CA GLY A 93 4.13 5.83 11.04
C GLY A 93 2.97 5.43 11.95
N ASP A 94 2.61 6.36 12.82
CA ASP A 94 1.40 6.31 13.61
C ASP A 94 0.16 6.43 12.71
N LEU A 95 -0.99 6.00 13.23
CA LEU A 95 -2.24 6.13 12.49
C LEU A 95 -2.70 7.59 12.45
N GLU A 96 -2.65 8.19 11.27
CA GLU A 96 -3.21 9.51 11.01
C GLU A 96 -4.50 9.38 10.20
N VAL A 97 -5.60 9.93 10.74
CA VAL A 97 -6.91 9.96 10.08
C VAL A 97 -7.19 11.40 9.68
N THR A 98 -6.88 11.74 8.44
CA THR A 98 -7.03 13.11 7.92
C THR A 98 -8.28 13.29 7.09
N GLU A 99 -8.72 12.27 6.34
CA GLU A 99 -9.89 12.32 5.48
C GLU A 99 -11.19 12.37 6.29
N GLU A 100 -12.11 13.29 5.96
CA GLU A 100 -13.42 13.39 6.62
C GLU A 100 -14.23 12.10 6.45
N GLU A 101 -14.20 11.48 5.26
CA GLU A 101 -14.89 10.22 5.03
C GLU A 101 -14.36 9.10 5.93
N ALA A 102 -13.04 9.06 6.20
CA ALA A 102 -12.46 8.10 7.13
C ALA A 102 -12.91 8.35 8.58
N LYS A 103 -12.99 9.62 9.01
CA LYS A 103 -13.51 9.99 10.33
C LYS A 103 -14.97 9.58 10.48
N ASP A 104 -15.80 9.80 9.46
CA ASP A 104 -17.22 9.40 9.44
C ASP A 104 -17.38 7.89 9.57
N GLN A 105 -16.55 7.11 8.85
CA GLN A 105 -16.54 5.65 8.96
C GLN A 105 -16.19 5.18 10.38
N LEU A 106 -15.22 5.84 11.02
CA LEU A 106 -14.76 5.50 12.37
C LEU A 106 -15.72 6.01 13.48
N ALA A 107 -16.61 6.95 13.17
CA ALA A 107 -17.64 7.44 14.08
C ALA A 107 -18.93 6.61 14.04
N SER A 108 -19.02 5.58 13.19
CA SER A 108 -20.23 4.77 13.05
C SER A 108 -20.53 3.96 14.32
N ASP A 109 -21.82 3.77 14.63
CA ASP A 109 -22.28 2.99 15.79
C ASP A 109 -21.77 1.54 15.79
N GLN A 110 -21.50 0.98 14.60
CA GLN A 110 -21.03 -0.40 14.42
C GLN A 110 -19.51 -0.56 14.57
N ILE A 111 -18.76 0.55 14.73
CA ILE A 111 -17.29 0.49 14.72
C ILE A 111 -16.73 -0.36 15.84
N LYS A 112 -17.32 -0.29 17.03
CA LYS A 112 -16.87 -1.03 18.21
C LYS A 112 -17.05 -2.54 18.03
N ASP A 113 -18.19 -2.95 17.49
CA ASP A 113 -18.47 -4.38 17.22
C ASP A 113 -17.54 -4.91 16.12
N LEU A 114 -17.33 -4.13 15.07
CA LEU A 114 -16.46 -4.46 13.96
C LEU A 114 -15.00 -4.62 14.40
N LEU A 115 -14.46 -3.59 15.06
CA LEU A 115 -13.06 -3.60 15.49
C LEU A 115 -12.82 -4.55 16.66
N GLY A 116 -13.81 -4.75 17.53
CA GLY A 116 -13.78 -5.77 18.57
C GLY A 116 -13.66 -7.18 17.99
N ALA A 117 -14.47 -7.49 16.97
CA ALA A 117 -14.39 -8.77 16.27
C ALA A 117 -13.04 -8.95 15.54
N LEU A 118 -12.52 -7.90 14.90
CA LEU A 118 -11.19 -7.95 14.24
C LEU A 118 -10.08 -8.17 15.27
N LYS A 119 -10.14 -7.48 16.40
CA LYS A 119 -9.19 -7.64 17.51
C LYS A 119 -9.16 -9.08 18.04
N GLU A 120 -10.31 -9.68 18.28
CA GLU A 120 -10.41 -11.07 18.73
C GLU A 120 -9.79 -12.05 17.71
N GLU A 121 -10.04 -11.85 16.42
CA GLU A 121 -9.44 -12.67 15.36
C GLU A 121 -7.90 -12.52 15.31
N LEU A 122 -7.38 -11.30 15.51
CA LEU A 122 -5.95 -11.04 15.59
C LEU A 122 -5.30 -11.64 16.82
N GLU A 123 -5.96 -11.59 17.99
CA GLU A 123 -5.46 -12.16 19.23
C GLU A 123 -5.39 -13.69 19.18
N ALA A 124 -6.23 -14.33 18.34
CA ALA A 124 -6.30 -15.78 18.19
C ALA A 124 -5.20 -16.40 17.31
N VAL A 125 -4.37 -15.59 16.65
CA VAL A 125 -3.29 -16.06 15.76
C VAL A 125 -1.93 -15.55 16.25
N ASP A 126 -0.87 -16.27 15.91
CA ASP A 126 0.49 -15.83 16.25
C ASP A 126 0.98 -14.75 15.28
N GLN A 127 0.62 -14.86 14.01
CA GLN A 127 1.00 -13.92 12.95
C GLN A 127 -0.13 -13.71 11.94
N VAL A 128 -0.08 -12.62 11.20
CA VAL A 128 -0.98 -12.32 10.07
C VAL A 128 -0.26 -12.73 8.79
N ASP A 129 -0.69 -13.85 8.22
CA ASP A 129 -0.23 -14.34 6.94
C ASP A 129 -1.27 -14.10 5.83
N GLU A 130 -0.95 -14.48 4.61
CA GLU A 130 -1.81 -14.34 3.43
C GLU A 130 -3.17 -15.03 3.63
N GLU A 131 -3.20 -16.24 4.24
CA GLU A 131 -4.44 -16.99 4.48
C GLU A 131 -5.33 -16.28 5.48
N PHE A 132 -4.76 -15.84 6.59
CA PHE A 132 -5.49 -15.02 7.57
C PHE A 132 -6.07 -13.78 6.94
N ALA A 133 -5.23 -12.99 6.25
CA ALA A 133 -5.61 -11.72 5.63
C ALA A 133 -6.75 -11.86 4.61
N LYS A 134 -6.73 -12.93 3.80
CA LYS A 134 -7.79 -13.23 2.81
C LYS A 134 -9.10 -13.71 3.43
N THR A 135 -9.06 -14.31 4.62
CA THR A 135 -10.24 -14.98 5.21
C THR A 135 -10.87 -14.23 6.38
N VAL A 136 -10.10 -13.40 7.10
CA VAL A 136 -10.56 -12.72 8.33
C VAL A 136 -11.83 -11.88 8.10
N MET A 137 -11.92 -11.14 6.99
CA MET A 137 -13.09 -10.31 6.71
C MET A 137 -14.38 -11.13 6.56
N LYS A 138 -14.29 -12.34 6.01
CA LYS A 138 -15.45 -13.28 5.94
C LYS A 138 -15.85 -13.80 7.31
N ARG A 139 -14.88 -14.04 8.22
CA ARG A 139 -15.15 -14.46 9.59
C ARG A 139 -15.84 -13.35 10.38
N ILE A 140 -15.32 -12.11 10.27
CA ILE A 140 -15.92 -10.94 10.91
C ILE A 140 -17.34 -10.70 10.39
N GLN A 141 -17.56 -10.80 9.08
CA GLN A 141 -18.90 -10.69 8.49
C GLN A 141 -19.88 -11.71 9.09
N LYS A 142 -19.46 -12.95 9.27
CA LYS A 142 -20.30 -14.00 9.90
C LYS A 142 -20.60 -13.70 11.36
N LYS A 143 -19.65 -13.15 12.09
CA LYS A 143 -19.73 -12.85 13.52
C LYS A 143 -20.60 -11.63 13.83
N THR A 144 -20.44 -10.56 13.05
CA THR A 144 -21.10 -9.27 13.27
C THR A 144 -22.35 -9.05 12.43
N GLY A 145 -22.50 -9.76 11.31
CA GLY A 145 -23.53 -9.51 10.31
C GLY A 145 -23.25 -8.29 9.40
N ILE A 146 -22.18 -7.54 9.69
CA ILE A 146 -21.77 -6.35 8.91
C ILE A 146 -21.19 -6.82 7.58
N LYS A 147 -21.52 -6.15 6.47
CA LYS A 147 -21.11 -6.56 5.12
C LYS A 147 -20.91 -5.39 4.17
N GLY A 148 -20.26 -5.68 3.04
CA GLY A 148 -20.05 -4.70 1.97
C GLY A 148 -19.22 -3.50 2.43
N LYS A 149 -19.61 -2.30 2.00
CA LYS A 149 -18.87 -1.06 2.33
C LYS A 149 -18.75 -0.83 3.84
N GLY A 150 -19.81 -1.13 4.61
CA GLY A 150 -19.81 -0.98 6.07
C GLY A 150 -18.84 -1.92 6.81
N LEU A 151 -18.35 -2.99 6.15
CA LEU A 151 -17.32 -3.87 6.68
C LEU A 151 -15.92 -3.39 6.27
N TYR A 152 -15.70 -3.14 4.97
CA TYR A 152 -14.36 -2.91 4.42
C TYR A 152 -13.85 -1.48 4.63
N MET A 153 -14.70 -0.45 4.47
CA MET A 153 -14.26 0.94 4.59
C MET A 153 -13.85 1.31 6.02
N PRO A 154 -14.66 1.01 7.08
CA PRO A 154 -14.24 1.29 8.45
C PRO A 154 -13.01 0.49 8.88
N THR A 155 -12.89 -0.78 8.45
CA THR A 155 -11.70 -1.60 8.72
C THR A 155 -10.47 -0.95 8.09
N ARG A 156 -10.54 -0.53 6.82
CA ARG A 156 -9.44 0.15 6.14
C ARG A 156 -9.10 1.46 6.84
N ALA A 157 -10.09 2.30 7.15
CA ALA A 157 -9.88 3.55 7.87
C ALA A 157 -9.17 3.33 9.22
N ALA A 158 -9.54 2.27 9.96
CA ALA A 158 -8.95 1.95 11.25
C ALA A 158 -7.48 1.51 11.18
N ILE A 159 -7.05 0.89 10.07
CA ILE A 159 -5.67 0.39 9.94
C ILE A 159 -4.78 1.21 9.02
N THR A 160 -5.34 2.10 8.17
CA THR A 160 -4.56 2.93 7.24
C THR A 160 -4.79 4.43 7.39
N GLY A 161 -5.85 4.85 8.06
CA GLY A 161 -6.30 6.26 8.11
C GLY A 161 -7.10 6.72 6.89
N ASN A 162 -7.27 5.87 5.86
CA ASN A 162 -7.94 6.20 4.59
C ASN A 162 -9.04 5.19 4.28
N VAL A 163 -10.05 5.60 3.52
CA VAL A 163 -11.14 4.69 3.08
C VAL A 163 -10.86 4.00 1.75
N HIS A 164 -9.96 4.57 0.95
CA HIS A 164 -9.51 4.04 -0.33
C HIS A 164 -8.03 3.65 -0.31
N GLY A 165 -7.62 2.79 -1.22
CA GLY A 165 -6.22 2.39 -1.32
C GLY A 165 -6.05 0.99 -1.91
N PRO A 166 -4.84 0.43 -1.82
CA PRO A 166 -4.50 -0.89 -2.33
C PRO A 166 -5.30 -2.03 -1.69
N GLU A 167 -5.06 -3.26 -2.11
CA GLU A 167 -5.75 -4.44 -1.60
C GLU A 167 -5.60 -4.57 -0.07
N LEU A 168 -6.75 -4.70 0.64
CA LEU A 168 -6.77 -4.67 2.10
C LEU A 168 -6.05 -5.87 2.72
N SER A 169 -6.13 -7.04 2.10
CA SER A 169 -5.43 -8.24 2.55
C SER A 169 -3.92 -8.04 2.56
N ASN A 170 -3.36 -7.46 1.52
CA ASN A 170 -1.92 -7.18 1.44
C ASN A 170 -1.50 -6.17 2.53
N ILE A 171 -2.33 -5.15 2.78
CA ILE A 171 -2.06 -4.16 3.83
C ILE A 171 -2.06 -4.83 5.22
N MET A 172 -3.00 -5.74 5.50
CA MET A 172 -3.05 -6.47 6.76
C MET A 172 -1.80 -7.32 6.98
N GLU A 173 -1.35 -8.03 5.95
CA GLU A 173 -0.13 -8.84 6.00
C GLU A 173 1.11 -7.96 6.20
N LEU A 174 1.22 -6.83 5.50
CA LEU A 174 2.32 -5.88 5.62
C LEU A 174 2.40 -5.22 7.00
N LEU A 175 1.25 -4.84 7.59
CA LEU A 175 1.20 -4.25 8.93
C LEU A 175 1.51 -5.28 10.02
N GLY A 176 1.09 -6.51 9.81
CA GLY A 176 1.20 -7.56 10.81
C GLY A 176 0.30 -7.36 12.04
N LYS A 177 0.30 -8.35 12.94
CA LYS A 177 -0.58 -8.42 14.12
C LYS A 177 -0.42 -7.20 15.04
N ASP A 178 0.81 -6.93 15.46
CA ASP A 178 1.08 -5.95 16.53
C ASP A 178 0.69 -4.52 16.11
N LYS A 179 1.05 -4.12 14.88
CA LYS A 179 0.70 -2.78 14.37
C LYS A 179 -0.79 -2.61 14.14
N MET A 180 -1.47 -3.67 13.68
CA MET A 180 -2.92 -3.64 13.55
C MET A 180 -3.61 -3.52 14.91
N LEU A 181 -3.19 -4.29 15.92
CA LEU A 181 -3.73 -4.19 17.29
C LEU A 181 -3.47 -2.82 17.91
N GLU A 182 -2.29 -2.25 17.73
CA GLU A 182 -1.97 -0.88 18.16
C GLU A 182 -2.99 0.12 17.59
N ARG A 183 -3.21 0.11 16.27
CA ARG A 183 -4.10 1.04 15.58
C ARG A 183 -5.57 0.85 15.96
N ILE A 184 -6.03 -0.39 16.06
CA ILE A 184 -7.38 -0.71 16.52
C ILE A 184 -7.60 -0.18 17.94
N ASN A 185 -6.65 -0.40 18.85
CA ASN A 185 -6.75 0.10 20.22
C ASN A 185 -6.76 1.62 20.30
N GLN A 186 -6.04 2.33 19.43
CA GLN A 186 -6.11 3.79 19.34
C GLN A 186 -7.53 4.30 19.01
N ILE A 187 -8.29 3.56 18.21
CA ILE A 187 -9.67 3.94 17.87
C ILE A 187 -10.64 3.53 18.98
N LEU A 188 -10.51 2.33 19.54
CA LEU A 188 -11.44 1.83 20.56
C LEU A 188 -11.34 2.55 21.90
N ASN A 189 -10.19 3.18 22.19
CA ASN A 189 -9.93 3.89 23.45
C ASN A 189 -10.26 5.40 23.39
N LYS A 190 -10.75 5.90 22.25
CA LYS A 190 -11.28 7.26 22.08
C LYS A 190 -12.75 7.33 22.41
#